data_59a27471e3c33271db1395c604d9e26c
#
_entry.id   59a27471e3c33271db1395c604d9e26c
#
_cell.length_a   1.000
_cell.length_b   1.000
_cell.length_c   1.000
_cell.angle_alpha   90.00
_cell.angle_beta   90.00
_cell.angle_gamma   90.00
#
_symmetry.space_group_name_H-M   'P 1'
#
loop_
_entity.id
_entity.type
_entity.pdbx_description
1 polymer ?
#
loop_
_entity_poly.entity_id
_entity_poly.type
_entity_poly.pdbx_seq_one_letter_code
_entity_poly.pdbx_strand_id
1 'polypeptide(L)'
;VEEMPANVVQRILTQADPEMRKQINEILRYPEDSAGSIMTTEYVSLRPNMTVGEAILRIRRTGIDKETIYTCYVTKGHKLIGLVSVKDLLLCEDDNATIESIMTDHVITVNTLDDQEQVAQMFSKYDFLALPVVDTESRLVGIVTFDDAMDVMQDEATEDMEKMAAMLPSEHPYLRSSPFEIWKNRIPWLMLLMISATLTGLVI
;
A
#
# COMPACT_ATOMS: atom_id res chain seq x y z
N VAL A 1 2.81 -2.73 -12.62
CA VAL A 1 4.09 -3.31 -13.11
C VAL A 1 4.02 -4.84 -13.08
N GLU A 2 3.30 -5.40 -12.11
CA GLU A 2 3.13 -6.86 -11.94
C GLU A 2 2.38 -7.54 -13.08
N GLU A 3 1.38 -6.88 -13.65
CA GLU A 3 0.63 -7.39 -14.81
C GLU A 3 1.36 -7.25 -16.16
N MET A 4 2.57 -6.70 -16.18
CA MET A 4 3.29 -6.42 -17.41
C MET A 4 4.28 -7.52 -17.76
N PRO A 5 4.36 -7.95 -19.05
CA PRO A 5 5.37 -8.88 -19.51
C PRO A 5 6.80 -8.42 -19.17
N ALA A 6 7.67 -9.31 -18.73
CA ALA A 6 9.04 -9.00 -18.29
C ALA A 6 9.86 -8.13 -19.28
N ASN A 7 9.60 -8.27 -20.59
CA ASN A 7 10.23 -7.45 -21.63
C ASN A 7 9.74 -5.99 -21.63
N VAL A 8 8.50 -5.74 -21.19
CA VAL A 8 7.95 -4.37 -21.03
C VAL A 8 8.51 -3.73 -19.79
N VAL A 9 8.54 -4.45 -18.67
CA VAL A 9 9.17 -3.99 -17.41
C VAL A 9 10.65 -3.62 -17.64
N GLN A 10 11.42 -4.46 -18.34
CA GLN A 10 12.80 -4.15 -18.68
C GLN A 10 12.94 -2.90 -19.57
N ARG A 11 12.01 -2.66 -20.49
CA ARG A 11 12.01 -1.45 -21.34
C ARG A 11 11.70 -0.20 -20.53
N ILE A 12 10.75 -0.27 -19.59
CA ILE A 12 10.43 0.82 -18.66
C ILE A 12 11.66 1.11 -17.79
N LEU A 13 12.27 0.09 -17.17
CA LEU A 13 13.46 0.22 -16.36
C LEU A 13 14.67 0.80 -17.12
N THR A 14 14.80 0.52 -18.43
CA THR A 14 15.89 1.09 -19.24
C THR A 14 15.64 2.54 -19.63
N GLN A 15 14.39 2.99 -19.71
CA GLN A 15 14.02 4.35 -20.04
C GLN A 15 13.79 5.24 -18.80
N ALA A 16 13.56 4.63 -17.64
CA ALA A 16 13.40 5.33 -16.38
C ALA A 16 14.71 6.03 -15.96
N ASP A 17 14.59 7.19 -15.36
CA ASP A 17 15.72 7.87 -14.77
C ASP A 17 16.29 7.04 -13.58
N PRO A 18 17.51 7.36 -13.09
CA PRO A 18 18.15 6.56 -12.04
C PRO A 18 17.37 6.52 -10.72
N GLU A 19 16.60 7.56 -10.42
CA GLU A 19 15.82 7.69 -9.19
C GLU A 19 14.55 6.81 -9.26
N MET A 20 13.80 6.90 -10.34
CA MET A 20 12.64 6.05 -10.62
C MET A 20 13.02 4.56 -10.69
N ARG A 21 14.16 4.24 -11.31
CA ARG A 21 14.68 2.86 -11.37
C ARG A 21 14.99 2.30 -9.99
N LYS A 22 15.50 3.14 -9.09
CA LYS A 22 15.77 2.75 -7.71
C LYS A 22 14.47 2.48 -6.96
N GLN A 23 13.46 3.34 -7.09
CA GLN A 23 12.12 3.17 -6.47
C GLN A 23 11.44 1.88 -6.95
N ILE A 24 11.40 1.65 -8.27
CA ILE A 24 10.82 0.42 -8.83
C ILE A 24 11.54 -0.84 -8.28
N ASN A 25 12.87 -0.84 -8.23
CA ASN A 25 13.64 -1.97 -7.69
C ASN A 25 13.46 -2.14 -6.17
N GLU A 26 13.18 -1.09 -5.43
CA GLU A 26 12.88 -1.18 -3.99
C GLU A 26 11.50 -1.82 -3.76
N ILE A 27 10.49 -1.43 -4.53
CA ILE A 27 9.13 -2.00 -4.44
C ILE A 27 9.13 -3.48 -4.88
N LEU A 28 9.77 -3.83 -5.99
CA LEU A 28 9.87 -5.21 -6.48
C LEU A 28 10.62 -6.19 -5.54
N ARG A 29 11.18 -5.71 -4.44
CA ARG A 29 11.84 -6.56 -3.44
C ARG A 29 10.91 -7.13 -2.39
N TYR A 30 9.71 -6.55 -2.26
CA TYR A 30 8.75 -6.99 -1.27
C TYR A 30 7.88 -8.12 -1.84
N PRO A 31 7.43 -9.07 -0.99
CA PRO A 31 6.46 -10.08 -1.41
C PRO A 31 5.18 -9.44 -1.94
N GLU A 32 4.56 -10.09 -2.91
CA GLU A 32 3.17 -9.78 -3.30
C GLU A 32 2.27 -9.82 -2.06
N ASP A 33 1.16 -9.10 -2.07
CA ASP A 33 0.18 -9.01 -0.98
C ASP A 33 0.74 -8.49 0.36
N SER A 34 1.88 -7.79 0.35
CA SER A 34 2.47 -7.18 1.54
C SER A 34 2.31 -5.66 1.56
N ALA A 35 2.39 -5.04 2.75
CA ALA A 35 2.43 -3.57 2.89
C ALA A 35 3.54 -2.94 2.05
N GLY A 36 4.66 -3.65 1.85
CA GLY A 36 5.77 -3.20 1.04
C GLY A 36 5.48 -3.15 -0.45
N SER A 37 4.56 -4.00 -0.97
CA SER A 37 4.18 -4.00 -2.39
C SER A 37 3.24 -2.85 -2.76
N ILE A 38 2.39 -2.43 -1.82
CA ILE A 38 1.40 -1.36 -2.03
C ILE A 38 1.84 0.02 -1.52
N MET A 39 3.02 0.14 -0.89
CA MET A 39 3.49 1.41 -0.34
C MET A 39 4.08 2.32 -1.42
N THR A 40 3.98 3.63 -1.20
CA THR A 40 4.74 4.65 -1.94
C THR A 40 5.87 5.22 -1.09
N THR A 41 6.97 5.63 -1.74
CA THR A 41 8.09 6.34 -1.08
C THR A 41 7.94 7.87 -1.15
N GLU A 42 6.83 8.35 -1.68
CA GLU A 42 6.57 9.76 -1.93
C GLU A 42 5.89 10.47 -0.76
N TYR A 43 6.55 10.53 0.38
CA TYR A 43 6.08 11.17 1.61
C TYR A 43 6.96 12.37 2.01
N VAL A 44 6.43 13.22 2.89
CA VAL A 44 7.18 14.34 3.48
C VAL A 44 7.81 13.89 4.80
N SER A 45 9.15 14.00 4.87
CA SER A 45 9.92 13.74 6.08
C SER A 45 10.46 15.05 6.67
N LEU A 46 10.28 15.23 7.98
CA LEU A 46 10.78 16.37 8.76
C LEU A 46 11.79 15.89 9.81
N ARG A 47 12.61 16.81 10.29
CA ARG A 47 13.52 16.54 11.40
C ARG A 47 12.98 17.15 12.69
N PRO A 48 13.21 16.54 13.87
CA PRO A 48 12.65 17.02 15.14
C PRO A 48 13.14 18.40 15.55
N ASN A 49 14.36 18.76 15.16
CA ASN A 49 14.99 20.06 15.47
C ASN A 49 14.66 21.19 14.47
N MET A 50 13.87 20.93 13.44
CA MET A 50 13.37 21.96 12.53
C MET A 50 12.34 22.83 13.23
N THR A 51 12.26 24.10 12.85
CA THR A 51 11.17 24.98 13.26
C THR A 51 9.93 24.78 12.41
N VAL A 52 8.77 25.21 12.89
CA VAL A 52 7.50 25.20 12.15
C VAL A 52 7.63 25.95 10.82
N GLY A 53 8.23 27.15 10.85
CA GLY A 53 8.48 27.92 9.63
C GLY A 53 9.36 27.20 8.61
N GLU A 54 10.44 26.54 9.07
CA GLU A 54 11.31 25.72 8.20
C GLU A 54 10.56 24.52 7.61
N ALA A 55 9.70 23.85 8.41
CA ALA A 55 8.89 22.73 7.96
C ALA A 55 7.91 23.15 6.86
N ILE A 56 7.20 24.27 7.03
CA ILE A 56 6.30 24.82 6.03
C ILE A 56 7.05 25.14 4.73
N LEU A 57 8.24 25.77 4.83
CA LEU A 57 9.07 26.06 3.66
C LEU A 57 9.54 24.77 2.96
N ARG A 58 9.86 23.73 3.73
CA ARG A 58 10.22 22.42 3.17
C ARG A 58 9.05 21.79 2.43
N ILE A 59 7.85 21.76 3.02
CA ILE A 59 6.65 21.25 2.39
C ILE A 59 6.34 21.98 1.07
N ARG A 60 6.44 23.31 1.05
CA ARG A 60 6.24 24.11 -0.17
C ARG A 60 7.21 23.77 -1.29
N ARG A 61 8.45 23.38 -0.96
CA ARG A 61 9.49 23.06 -1.95
C ARG A 61 9.39 21.63 -2.46
N THR A 62 9.04 20.68 -1.60
CA THR A 62 9.13 19.25 -1.90
C THR A 62 7.76 18.58 -2.05
N GLY A 63 6.69 19.24 -1.60
CA GLY A 63 5.36 18.62 -1.55
C GLY A 63 4.69 18.44 -2.91
N ILE A 64 5.17 19.11 -3.96
CA ILE A 64 4.60 19.00 -5.30
C ILE A 64 4.80 17.60 -5.92
N ASP A 65 5.89 16.93 -5.50
CA ASP A 65 6.27 15.60 -5.98
C ASP A 65 5.95 14.52 -4.92
N LYS A 66 5.02 14.80 -3.99
CA LYS A 66 4.65 13.87 -2.92
C LYS A 66 3.20 13.43 -3.09
N GLU A 67 2.96 12.15 -2.80
CA GLU A 67 1.63 11.54 -2.85
C GLU A 67 0.65 12.27 -1.95
N THR A 68 1.10 12.61 -0.73
CA THR A 68 0.33 13.40 0.21
C THR A 68 1.23 14.32 1.04
N ILE A 69 0.69 15.50 1.39
CA ILE A 69 1.32 16.44 2.32
C ILE A 69 0.53 16.57 3.64
N TYR A 70 -0.66 15.95 3.74
CA TYR A 70 -1.52 16.11 4.92
C TYR A 70 -0.86 15.63 6.22
N THR A 71 -0.07 14.57 6.13
CA THR A 71 0.70 14.02 7.24
C THR A 71 2.19 14.08 6.91
N CYS A 72 2.97 14.70 7.78
CA CYS A 72 4.42 14.76 7.67
C CYS A 72 5.02 13.87 8.76
N TYR A 73 6.00 13.07 8.39
CA TYR A 73 6.63 12.09 9.29
C TYR A 73 7.93 12.63 9.87
N VAL A 74 8.07 12.56 11.19
CA VAL A 74 9.25 13.06 11.88
C VAL A 74 10.24 11.92 12.06
N THR A 75 11.45 12.08 11.49
CA THR A 75 12.47 11.05 11.51
C THR A 75 13.77 11.53 12.15
N LYS A 76 14.44 10.64 12.89
CA LYS A 76 15.78 10.85 13.45
C LYS A 76 16.69 9.73 13.00
N GLY A 77 17.62 10.02 12.08
CA GLY A 77 18.50 9.00 11.51
C GLY A 77 17.70 7.90 10.78
N HIS A 78 16.71 8.27 9.98
CA HIS A 78 15.74 7.43 9.28
C HIS A 78 14.69 6.72 10.16
N LYS A 79 14.89 6.61 11.49
CA LYS A 79 13.86 6.04 12.38
C LYS A 79 12.69 7.00 12.52
N LEU A 80 11.48 6.44 12.41
CA LEU A 80 10.25 7.18 12.66
C LEU A 80 10.11 7.41 14.17
N ILE A 81 9.96 8.68 14.57
CA ILE A 81 9.82 9.08 15.98
C ILE A 81 8.53 9.83 16.27
N GLY A 82 7.81 10.26 15.24
CA GLY A 82 6.58 11.01 15.39
C GLY A 82 5.97 11.39 14.04
N LEU A 83 4.83 12.03 14.11
CA LEU A 83 4.17 12.66 12.96
C LEU A 83 3.62 14.03 13.36
N VAL A 84 3.43 14.87 12.35
CA VAL A 84 2.74 16.17 12.51
C VAL A 84 1.85 16.38 11.28
N SER A 85 0.61 16.84 11.51
CA SER A 85 -0.27 17.18 10.39
C SER A 85 0.05 18.57 9.86
N VAL A 86 -0.22 18.81 8.57
CA VAL A 86 -0.13 20.16 8.00
C VAL A 86 -1.09 21.12 8.71
N LYS A 87 -2.23 20.61 9.20
CA LYS A 87 -3.16 21.39 10.01
C LYS A 87 -2.49 21.90 11.29
N ASP A 88 -1.76 21.07 12.02
CA ASP A 88 -1.07 21.47 13.26
C ASP A 88 0.02 22.48 12.97
N LEU A 89 0.77 22.33 11.87
CA LEU A 89 1.77 23.31 11.42
C LEU A 89 1.15 24.67 11.10
N LEU A 90 -0.01 24.69 10.43
CA LEU A 90 -0.70 25.93 10.05
C LEU A 90 -1.39 26.63 11.24
N LEU A 91 -1.79 25.87 12.26
CA LEU A 91 -2.44 26.41 13.45
C LEU A 91 -1.45 26.76 14.58
N CYS A 92 -0.18 26.41 14.43
CA CYS A 92 0.86 26.80 15.38
C CYS A 92 1.15 28.30 15.25
N GLU A 93 0.97 29.06 16.35
CA GLU A 93 1.17 30.51 16.36
C GLU A 93 2.65 30.91 16.39
N ASP A 94 3.54 30.01 16.87
CA ASP A 94 4.97 30.24 16.97
C ASP A 94 5.74 29.53 15.86
N ASP A 95 6.12 30.27 14.84
CA ASP A 95 6.95 29.75 13.73
C ASP A 95 8.32 29.25 14.17
N ASN A 96 8.82 29.64 15.37
CA ASN A 96 10.08 29.19 15.92
C ASN A 96 9.95 27.96 16.82
N ALA A 97 8.74 27.49 17.12
CA ALA A 97 8.54 26.24 17.84
C ALA A 97 9.17 25.08 17.06
N THR A 98 9.79 24.13 17.78
CA THR A 98 10.40 22.96 17.14
C THR A 98 9.35 21.92 16.80
N ILE A 99 9.58 21.16 15.72
CA ILE A 99 8.69 20.05 15.33
C ILE A 99 8.56 19.03 16.47
N GLU A 100 9.62 18.78 17.22
CA GLU A 100 9.63 17.89 18.38
C GLU A 100 8.62 18.31 19.47
N SER A 101 8.37 19.61 19.61
CA SER A 101 7.43 20.13 20.64
C SER A 101 5.95 20.02 20.25
N ILE A 102 5.63 19.85 18.96
CA ILE A 102 4.26 19.80 18.44
C ILE A 102 3.89 18.45 17.82
N MET A 103 4.88 17.58 17.58
CA MET A 103 4.63 16.27 17.00
C MET A 103 3.87 15.35 17.95
N THR A 104 3.13 14.41 17.36
CA THR A 104 2.57 13.25 18.05
C THR A 104 3.59 12.13 18.02
N ASP A 105 3.99 11.61 19.18
CA ASP A 105 5.01 10.56 19.35
C ASP A 105 4.44 9.13 19.26
N HIS A 106 3.15 8.96 19.52
CA HIS A 106 2.46 7.68 19.41
C HIS A 106 1.97 7.44 18.00
N VAL A 107 2.83 6.88 17.14
CA VAL A 107 2.53 6.61 15.74
C VAL A 107 2.18 5.14 15.56
N ILE A 108 1.01 4.88 14.98
CA ILE A 108 0.65 3.54 14.52
C ILE A 108 1.40 3.31 13.21
N THR A 109 2.10 2.20 13.11
CA THR A 109 2.92 1.82 11.96
C THR A 109 2.60 0.40 11.53
N VAL A 110 2.88 0.08 10.27
CA VAL A 110 2.89 -1.29 9.75
C VAL A 110 4.29 -1.66 9.30
N ASN A 111 4.57 -2.95 9.27
CA ASN A 111 5.84 -3.48 8.78
C ASN A 111 5.76 -3.74 7.28
N THR A 112 6.88 -3.66 6.57
CA THR A 112 6.94 -3.96 5.14
C THR A 112 6.42 -5.35 4.76
N LEU A 113 6.44 -6.30 5.69
CA LEU A 113 5.99 -7.69 5.49
C LEU A 113 4.60 -7.99 6.04
N ASP A 114 3.92 -6.97 6.58
CA ASP A 114 2.54 -7.14 7.04
C ASP A 114 1.63 -7.35 5.82
N ASP A 115 0.62 -8.17 6.01
CA ASP A 115 -0.37 -8.51 5.00
C ASP A 115 -1.20 -7.29 4.57
N GLN A 116 -1.38 -7.10 3.26
CA GLN A 116 -2.07 -5.93 2.69
C GLN A 116 -3.53 -5.83 3.14
N GLU A 117 -4.23 -6.95 3.31
CA GLU A 117 -5.63 -6.96 3.77
C GLU A 117 -5.72 -6.44 5.20
N GLN A 118 -4.80 -6.89 6.09
CA GLN A 118 -4.74 -6.40 7.47
C GLN A 118 -4.44 -4.90 7.52
N VAL A 119 -3.52 -4.42 6.66
CA VAL A 119 -3.21 -2.99 6.53
C VAL A 119 -4.44 -2.21 6.07
N ALA A 120 -5.14 -2.68 5.06
CA ALA A 120 -6.36 -2.05 4.55
C ALA A 120 -7.47 -1.99 5.61
N GLN A 121 -7.64 -3.04 6.42
CA GLN A 121 -8.58 -3.06 7.54
C GLN A 121 -8.26 -2.01 8.61
N MET A 122 -6.98 -1.65 8.81
CA MET A 122 -6.59 -0.59 9.75
C MET A 122 -7.11 0.79 9.32
N PHE A 123 -7.16 1.07 8.02
CA PHE A 123 -7.73 2.32 7.51
C PHE A 123 -9.21 2.45 7.87
N SER A 124 -9.99 1.39 7.69
CA SER A 124 -11.41 1.36 8.07
C SER A 124 -11.64 1.50 9.57
N LYS A 125 -10.68 1.03 10.39
CA LYS A 125 -10.80 1.05 11.85
C LYS A 125 -10.42 2.38 12.49
N TYR A 126 -9.46 3.11 11.90
CA TYR A 126 -8.83 4.28 12.52
C TYR A 126 -8.99 5.57 11.72
N ASP A 127 -9.70 5.55 10.58
CA ASP A 127 -9.94 6.71 9.70
C ASP A 127 -8.63 7.40 9.24
N PHE A 128 -7.58 6.64 8.97
CA PHE A 128 -6.31 7.16 8.50
C PHE A 128 -6.41 7.68 7.05
N LEU A 129 -5.64 8.74 6.75
CA LEU A 129 -5.42 9.21 5.37
C LEU A 129 -4.17 8.57 4.75
N ALA A 130 -3.18 8.28 5.58
CA ALA A 130 -1.97 7.57 5.20
C ALA A 130 -1.38 6.88 6.43
N LEU A 131 -0.78 5.70 6.23
CA LEU A 131 -0.21 4.87 7.28
C LEU A 131 1.28 4.64 7.01
N PRO A 132 2.18 4.96 7.94
CA PRO A 132 3.61 4.80 7.71
C PRO A 132 4.04 3.34 7.78
N VAL A 133 4.85 2.95 6.79
CA VAL A 133 5.46 1.63 6.67
C VAL A 133 6.91 1.71 7.18
N VAL A 134 7.25 0.82 8.08
CA VAL A 134 8.59 0.75 8.65
C VAL A 134 9.23 -0.62 8.39
N ASP A 135 10.55 -0.64 8.37
CA ASP A 135 11.30 -1.90 8.34
C ASP A 135 11.49 -2.50 9.75
N THR A 136 12.18 -3.62 9.82
CA THR A 136 12.48 -4.33 11.09
C THR A 136 13.33 -3.51 12.07
N GLU A 137 13.99 -2.45 11.62
CA GLU A 137 14.78 -1.52 12.44
C GLU A 137 14.00 -0.25 12.81
N SER A 138 12.68 -0.22 12.53
CA SER A 138 11.78 0.93 12.73
C SER A 138 12.18 2.16 11.89
N ARG A 139 12.83 1.95 10.74
CA ARG A 139 13.11 3.02 9.78
C ARG A 139 11.90 3.19 8.87
N LEU A 140 11.50 4.43 8.66
CA LEU A 140 10.44 4.78 7.71
C LEU A 140 10.92 4.49 6.28
N VAL A 141 10.24 3.58 5.60
CA VAL A 141 10.57 3.18 4.22
C VAL A 141 9.54 3.65 3.21
N GLY A 142 8.28 3.80 3.62
CA GLY A 142 7.21 4.26 2.75
C GLY A 142 5.95 4.63 3.54
N ILE A 143 4.90 4.87 2.80
CA ILE A 143 3.53 5.05 3.33
C ILE A 143 2.56 4.28 2.45
N VAL A 144 1.49 3.77 3.04
CA VAL A 144 0.29 3.33 2.31
C VAL A 144 -0.73 4.44 2.40
N THR A 145 -1.39 4.78 1.30
CA THR A 145 -2.43 5.80 1.27
C THR A 145 -3.83 5.19 1.38
N PHE A 146 -4.82 6.02 1.63
CA PHE A 146 -6.21 5.55 1.77
C PHE A 146 -6.76 4.97 0.47
N ASP A 147 -6.44 5.57 -0.67
CA ASP A 147 -6.86 5.11 -1.99
C ASP A 147 -6.26 3.74 -2.33
N ASP A 148 -4.95 3.52 -2.13
CA ASP A 148 -4.32 2.21 -2.30
C ASP A 148 -4.96 1.15 -1.38
N ALA A 149 -5.24 1.51 -0.12
CA ALA A 149 -5.91 0.60 0.82
C ALA A 149 -7.35 0.26 0.38
N MET A 150 -8.07 1.22 -0.24
CA MET A 150 -9.41 0.97 -0.78
C MET A 150 -9.37 0.04 -1.98
N ASP A 151 -8.37 0.17 -2.85
CA ASP A 151 -8.18 -0.74 -4.00
C ASP A 151 -7.95 -2.17 -3.50
N VAL A 152 -7.06 -2.36 -2.52
CA VAL A 152 -6.84 -3.67 -1.88
C VAL A 152 -8.14 -4.24 -1.31
N MET A 153 -8.93 -3.44 -0.58
CA MET A 153 -10.21 -3.92 -0.02
C MET A 153 -11.20 -4.36 -1.10
N GLN A 154 -11.20 -3.69 -2.26
CA GLN A 154 -12.05 -4.05 -3.38
C GLN A 154 -11.59 -5.35 -4.05
N ASP A 155 -10.30 -5.53 -4.22
CA ASP A 155 -9.70 -6.72 -4.83
C ASP A 155 -9.91 -7.95 -3.94
N GLU A 156 -9.66 -7.84 -2.64
CA GLU A 156 -9.92 -8.90 -1.66
C GLU A 156 -11.41 -9.28 -1.61
N ALA A 157 -12.32 -8.28 -1.62
CA ALA A 157 -13.75 -8.56 -1.66
C ALA A 157 -14.17 -9.28 -2.95
N THR A 158 -13.53 -8.97 -4.07
CA THR A 158 -13.77 -9.62 -5.37
C THR A 158 -13.25 -11.06 -5.34
N GLU A 159 -12.05 -11.29 -4.81
CA GLU A 159 -11.46 -12.63 -4.64
C GLU A 159 -12.34 -13.51 -3.74
N ASP A 160 -12.81 -12.96 -2.63
CA ASP A 160 -13.71 -13.66 -1.71
C ASP A 160 -15.03 -14.05 -2.38
N MET A 161 -15.61 -13.16 -3.18
CA MET A 161 -16.81 -13.48 -3.97
C MET A 161 -16.55 -14.60 -4.98
N GLU A 162 -15.40 -14.60 -5.66
CA GLU A 162 -14.99 -15.65 -6.58
C GLU A 162 -14.81 -16.99 -5.87
N LYS A 163 -14.14 -17.00 -4.72
CA LYS A 163 -13.99 -18.19 -3.86
C LYS A 163 -15.34 -18.72 -3.40
N MET A 164 -16.26 -17.86 -2.97
CA MET A 164 -17.62 -18.24 -2.57
C MET A 164 -18.44 -18.81 -3.75
N ALA A 165 -18.22 -18.32 -4.96
CA ALA A 165 -18.82 -18.84 -6.18
C ALA A 165 -18.16 -20.13 -6.70
N ALA A 166 -17.21 -20.71 -5.94
CA ALA A 166 -16.40 -21.86 -6.31
C ALA A 166 -15.68 -21.67 -7.67
N MET A 167 -15.21 -20.47 -7.91
CA MET A 167 -14.33 -20.11 -9.02
C MET A 167 -12.89 -20.00 -8.51
N LEU A 168 -11.93 -20.31 -9.39
CA LEU A 168 -10.55 -19.95 -9.10
C LEU A 168 -10.41 -18.45 -9.26
N PRO A 169 -9.60 -17.77 -8.40
CA PRO A 169 -9.31 -16.36 -8.53
C PRO A 169 -8.83 -16.05 -9.95
N SER A 170 -9.32 -14.97 -10.54
CA SER A 170 -8.93 -14.53 -11.88
C SER A 170 -8.11 -13.25 -11.78
N GLU A 171 -7.05 -13.16 -12.60
CA GLU A 171 -6.19 -11.97 -12.68
C GLU A 171 -6.94 -10.74 -13.25
N HIS A 172 -8.17 -10.93 -13.75
CA HIS A 172 -8.96 -9.87 -14.38
C HIS A 172 -10.34 -9.73 -13.77
N PRO A 173 -10.87 -8.51 -13.62
CA PRO A 173 -12.25 -8.28 -13.17
C PRO A 173 -13.24 -9.09 -14.01
N TYR A 174 -14.23 -9.72 -13.37
CA TYR A 174 -15.23 -10.60 -13.97
C TYR A 174 -15.82 -10.05 -15.28
N LEU A 175 -16.11 -8.74 -15.36
CA LEU A 175 -16.68 -8.10 -16.54
C LEU A 175 -15.71 -7.96 -17.72
N ARG A 176 -14.40 -8.11 -17.50
CA ARG A 176 -13.36 -8.07 -18.54
C ARG A 176 -12.85 -9.44 -18.93
N SER A 177 -13.17 -10.47 -18.15
CA SER A 177 -12.78 -11.86 -18.43
C SER A 177 -13.55 -12.44 -19.61
N SER A 178 -12.89 -13.22 -20.46
CA SER A 178 -13.54 -13.87 -21.59
C SER A 178 -14.45 -15.00 -21.09
N PRO A 179 -15.57 -15.31 -21.78
CA PRO A 179 -16.45 -16.43 -21.40
C PRO A 179 -15.71 -17.77 -21.31
N PHE A 180 -14.65 -17.95 -22.09
CA PHE A 180 -13.83 -19.16 -22.09
C PHE A 180 -12.94 -19.26 -20.85
N GLU A 181 -12.45 -18.14 -20.36
CA GLU A 181 -11.63 -18.04 -19.16
C GLU A 181 -12.47 -18.33 -17.89
N ILE A 182 -13.67 -17.74 -17.81
CA ILE A 182 -14.63 -18.03 -16.75
C ILE A 182 -15.02 -19.52 -16.75
N TRP A 183 -15.24 -20.11 -17.91
CA TRP A 183 -15.53 -21.53 -18.06
C TRP A 183 -14.37 -22.40 -17.58
N LYS A 184 -13.12 -22.07 -17.96
CA LYS A 184 -11.92 -22.78 -17.54
C LYS A 184 -11.73 -22.76 -16.01
N ASN A 185 -11.99 -21.64 -15.38
CA ASN A 185 -11.84 -21.46 -13.93
C ASN A 185 -12.92 -22.21 -13.13
N ARG A 186 -14.08 -22.53 -13.75
CA ARG A 186 -15.16 -23.29 -13.12
C ARG A 186 -15.06 -24.80 -13.33
N ILE A 187 -14.40 -25.27 -14.37
CA ILE A 187 -14.30 -26.70 -14.69
C ILE A 187 -13.76 -27.55 -13.53
N PRO A 188 -12.67 -27.21 -12.84
CA PRO A 188 -12.14 -28.07 -11.79
C PRO A 188 -13.18 -28.38 -10.71
N TRP A 189 -13.96 -27.37 -10.30
CA TRP A 189 -15.01 -27.54 -9.32
C TRP A 189 -16.18 -28.36 -9.83
N LEU A 190 -16.63 -28.13 -11.06
CA LEU A 190 -17.72 -28.90 -11.69
C LEU A 190 -17.33 -30.38 -11.87
N MET A 191 -16.09 -30.66 -12.22
CA MET A 191 -15.55 -32.02 -12.31
C MET A 191 -15.56 -32.72 -10.95
N LEU A 192 -15.20 -32.03 -9.89
CA LEU A 192 -15.23 -32.58 -8.52
C LEU A 192 -16.65 -32.89 -8.07
N LEU A 193 -17.61 -32.00 -8.35
CA LEU A 193 -19.03 -32.25 -8.10
C LEU A 193 -19.57 -33.42 -8.90
N MET A 194 -19.22 -33.56 -10.18
CA MET A 194 -19.64 -34.66 -11.03
C MET A 194 -19.12 -36.02 -10.51
N ILE A 195 -17.84 -36.08 -10.10
CA ILE A 195 -17.25 -37.29 -9.49
C ILE A 195 -17.98 -37.64 -8.19
N SER A 196 -18.21 -36.64 -7.33
CA SER A 196 -18.94 -36.84 -6.07
C SER A 196 -20.35 -37.35 -6.29
N ALA A 197 -21.07 -36.79 -7.25
CA ALA A 197 -22.43 -37.21 -7.59
C ALA A 197 -22.46 -38.64 -8.15
N THR A 198 -21.50 -39.03 -9.00
CA THR A 198 -21.42 -40.40 -9.53
C THR A 198 -21.07 -41.41 -8.45
N LEU A 199 -20.18 -41.10 -7.52
CA LEU A 199 -19.84 -41.96 -6.38
C LEU A 199 -21.08 -42.16 -5.47
N THR A 200 -21.80 -41.08 -5.19
CA THR A 200 -23.03 -41.15 -4.38
C THR A 200 -24.10 -42.04 -5.06
N GLY A 201 -24.26 -41.89 -6.38
CA GLY A 201 -25.20 -42.73 -7.15
C GLY A 201 -24.80 -44.20 -7.27
N LEU A 202 -23.52 -44.55 -7.05
CA LEU A 202 -23.03 -45.93 -7.01
C LEU A 202 -23.24 -46.61 -5.64
N VAL A 203 -23.40 -45.82 -4.57
CA VAL A 203 -23.55 -46.31 -3.18
C VAL A 203 -25.02 -46.48 -2.80
N ILE A 204 -25.93 -45.83 -3.52
CA ILE A 204 -27.38 -45.93 -3.35
C ILE A 204 -27.92 -47.00 -4.32
#